data_7461cd8fa45dd3caeb41b58a02eef937
#
_entry.id   7461cd8fa45dd3caeb41b58a02eef937
#
_cell.length_a   1.000
_cell.length_b   1.000
_cell.length_c   1.000
_cell.angle_alpha   90.00
_cell.angle_beta   90.00
_cell.angle_gamma   90.00
#
_symmetry.space_group_name_H-M   'P 1'
#
loop_
_entity.id
_entity.type
_entity.pdbx_description
1 polymer ?
#
loop_
_entity_poly.entity_id
_entity_poly.type
_entity_poly.pdbx_seq_one_letter_code
_entity_poly.pdbx_strand_id
1 'polypeptide(L)'
;MDRGPASFGVFSRFRGLKAQMGERCILILGNHEDMMIHSFTDEVVHARWMRNQGQTTLDSFAEHGCDLRAELPWFDQMKPYAELEQFICVHAGLVHNVPEENTLHDLIWDRAMANGAPYGGKLVIFGHTETNKVTYRDAANETHFLLPGTDYPLPETGCINMDTGCVYGGKLSALVTDGKTLRVYEALA
;
A
#
# COMPACT_ATOMS: atom_id res chain seq x y z
N MET A 1 -1.14 0.33 -8.74
CA MET A 1 -1.51 0.38 -10.20
C MET A 1 -2.90 0.99 -10.32
N ASP A 2 -3.42 1.17 -11.55
CA ASP A 2 -4.76 1.64 -11.89
C ASP A 2 -5.07 3.12 -11.54
N ARG A 3 -6.17 3.63 -12.06
CA ARG A 3 -6.73 4.97 -11.85
C ARG A 3 -5.84 6.13 -12.31
N GLY A 4 -4.55 6.11 -11.90
CA GLY A 4 -3.60 7.13 -12.32
C GLY A 4 -3.11 6.93 -13.76
N PRO A 5 -2.60 7.99 -14.42
CA PRO A 5 -2.26 7.94 -15.86
C PRO A 5 -0.92 7.25 -16.15
N ALA A 6 -0.08 6.99 -15.14
CA ALA A 6 1.31 6.59 -15.34
C ALA A 6 1.67 5.25 -14.69
N SER A 7 0.79 4.24 -14.79
CA SER A 7 1.02 2.91 -14.19
C SER A 7 2.34 2.28 -14.65
N PHE A 8 2.68 2.38 -15.94
CA PHE A 8 3.97 1.91 -16.44
C PHE A 8 5.16 2.67 -15.83
N GLY A 9 5.05 3.98 -15.66
CA GLY A 9 6.08 4.78 -15.01
C GLY A 9 6.33 4.35 -13.56
N VAL A 10 5.27 4.09 -12.81
CA VAL A 10 5.35 3.55 -11.43
C VAL A 10 6.03 2.17 -11.43
N PHE A 11 5.57 1.25 -12.29
CA PHE A 11 6.18 -0.07 -12.48
C PHE A 11 7.69 0.03 -12.78
N SER A 12 8.07 0.82 -13.80
CA SER A 12 9.47 1.00 -14.20
C SER A 12 10.32 1.56 -13.06
N ARG A 13 9.77 2.51 -12.29
CA ARG A 13 10.47 3.09 -11.14
C ARG A 13 10.74 2.05 -10.05
N PHE A 14 9.73 1.27 -9.68
CA PHE A 14 9.90 0.22 -8.66
C PHE A 14 10.78 -0.93 -9.14
N ARG A 15 10.70 -1.30 -10.42
CA ARG A 15 11.60 -2.28 -11.04
C ARG A 15 13.06 -1.83 -10.94
N GLY A 16 13.35 -0.56 -11.23
CA GLY A 16 14.68 0.01 -11.07
C GLY A 16 15.15 0.06 -9.62
N LEU A 17 14.29 0.43 -8.69
CA LEU A 17 14.61 0.44 -7.25
C LEU A 17 14.90 -0.99 -6.74
N LYS A 18 14.07 -1.97 -7.12
CA LYS A 18 14.29 -3.38 -6.74
C LYS A 18 15.60 -3.90 -7.29
N ALA A 19 15.95 -3.56 -8.53
CA ALA A 19 17.23 -3.95 -9.14
C ALA A 19 18.44 -3.34 -8.40
N GLN A 20 18.33 -2.09 -7.92
CA GLN A 20 19.41 -1.41 -7.19
C GLN A 20 19.53 -1.88 -5.74
N MET A 21 18.42 -2.11 -5.06
CA MET A 21 18.36 -2.32 -3.62
C MET A 21 18.23 -3.80 -3.22
N GLY A 22 17.86 -4.67 -4.17
CA GLY A 22 17.65 -6.10 -3.90
C GLY A 22 16.58 -6.32 -2.82
N GLU A 23 16.88 -7.16 -1.85
CA GLU A 23 15.94 -7.50 -0.77
C GLU A 23 15.62 -6.33 0.20
N ARG A 24 16.38 -5.24 0.14
CA ARG A 24 16.07 -4.03 0.91
C ARG A 24 14.88 -3.25 0.32
N CYS A 25 14.49 -3.51 -0.92
CA CYS A 25 13.27 -2.98 -1.53
C CYS A 25 12.16 -4.03 -1.40
N ILE A 26 11.26 -3.85 -0.44
CA ILE A 26 10.11 -4.73 -0.22
C ILE A 26 8.90 -4.08 -0.88
N LEU A 27 8.22 -4.85 -1.72
CA LEU A 27 7.00 -4.44 -2.41
C LEU A 27 5.81 -5.13 -1.76
N ILE A 28 4.82 -4.35 -1.35
CA ILE A 28 3.60 -4.86 -0.72
C ILE A 28 2.51 -5.01 -1.77
N LEU A 29 1.89 -6.20 -1.79
CA LEU A 29 0.77 -6.52 -2.67
C LEU A 29 -0.48 -5.75 -2.23
N GLY A 30 -1.09 -5.01 -3.16
CA GLY A 30 -2.38 -4.39 -2.97
C GLY A 30 -3.48 -5.13 -3.73
N ASN A 31 -4.74 -4.81 -3.41
CA ASN A 31 -5.89 -5.41 -4.07
C ASN A 31 -5.95 -5.10 -5.59
N HIS A 32 -5.38 -4.00 -6.04
CA HIS A 32 -5.30 -3.66 -7.46
C HIS A 32 -4.31 -4.55 -8.20
N GLU A 33 -3.15 -4.81 -7.63
CA GLU A 33 -2.16 -5.74 -8.19
C GLU A 33 -2.70 -7.18 -8.17
N ASP A 34 -3.38 -7.60 -7.10
CA ASP A 34 -4.02 -8.92 -7.01
C ASP A 34 -5.08 -9.10 -8.11
N MET A 35 -5.97 -8.11 -8.29
CA MET A 35 -6.95 -8.15 -9.39
C MET A 35 -6.28 -8.19 -10.75
N MET A 36 -5.26 -7.39 -10.98
CA MET A 36 -4.51 -7.35 -12.24
C MET A 36 -3.89 -8.70 -12.57
N ILE A 37 -3.18 -9.32 -11.62
CA ILE A 37 -2.52 -10.62 -11.81
C ILE A 37 -3.54 -11.70 -12.21
N HIS A 38 -4.63 -11.80 -11.47
CA HIS A 38 -5.65 -12.84 -11.69
C HIS A 38 -6.59 -12.55 -12.87
N SER A 39 -6.67 -11.30 -13.35
CA SER A 39 -7.56 -10.89 -14.44
C SER A 39 -7.28 -11.59 -15.79
N PHE A 40 -6.08 -12.09 -15.98
CA PHE A 40 -5.67 -12.75 -17.23
C PHE A 40 -6.10 -14.24 -17.31
N THR A 41 -6.60 -14.78 -16.22
CA THR A 41 -7.02 -16.20 -16.13
C THR A 41 -8.45 -16.38 -15.58
N ASP A 42 -9.06 -15.31 -15.04
CA ASP A 42 -10.41 -15.35 -14.47
C ASP A 42 -11.24 -14.15 -15.00
N GLU A 43 -12.30 -14.46 -15.75
CA GLU A 43 -13.19 -13.44 -16.35
C GLU A 43 -13.95 -12.61 -15.30
N VAL A 44 -14.28 -13.19 -14.15
CA VAL A 44 -14.98 -12.47 -13.06
C VAL A 44 -14.03 -11.46 -12.42
N VAL A 45 -12.78 -11.86 -12.19
CA VAL A 45 -11.74 -10.96 -11.70
C VAL A 45 -11.42 -9.90 -12.74
N HIS A 46 -11.34 -10.27 -14.03
CA HIS A 46 -11.15 -9.30 -15.11
C HIS A 46 -12.24 -8.23 -15.11
N ALA A 47 -13.50 -8.63 -15.06
CA ALA A 47 -14.63 -7.68 -15.02
C ALA A 47 -14.59 -6.79 -13.76
N ARG A 48 -14.15 -7.32 -12.62
CA ARG A 48 -13.94 -6.53 -11.39
C ARG A 48 -12.81 -5.53 -11.58
N TRP A 49 -11.67 -5.95 -12.13
CA TRP A 49 -10.52 -5.08 -12.38
C TRP A 49 -10.88 -3.93 -13.34
N MET A 50 -11.58 -4.22 -14.44
CA MET A 50 -12.04 -3.19 -15.38
C MET A 50 -12.96 -2.16 -14.69
N ARG A 51 -13.89 -2.59 -13.82
CA ARG A 51 -14.71 -1.66 -13.01
C ARG A 51 -13.87 -0.81 -12.03
N ASN A 52 -12.68 -1.27 -11.65
CA ASN A 52 -11.73 -0.55 -10.81
C ASN A 52 -10.68 0.22 -11.62
N GLN A 53 -10.99 0.52 -12.89
CA GLN A 53 -10.18 1.29 -13.82
C GLN A 53 -8.85 0.60 -14.23
N GLY A 54 -8.85 -0.73 -14.31
CA GLY A 54 -7.72 -1.50 -14.82
C GLY A 54 -7.33 -1.13 -16.26
N GLN A 55 -8.28 -0.59 -17.07
CA GLN A 55 -8.00 -0.11 -18.41
C GLN A 55 -6.90 0.95 -18.46
N THR A 56 -6.83 1.84 -17.47
CA THR A 56 -5.75 2.86 -17.40
C THR A 56 -4.37 2.25 -17.30
N THR A 57 -4.25 1.09 -16.65
CA THR A 57 -2.98 0.33 -16.58
C THR A 57 -2.65 -0.29 -17.92
N LEU A 58 -3.61 -0.95 -18.58
CA LEU A 58 -3.40 -1.52 -19.91
C LEU A 58 -2.96 -0.45 -20.93
N ASP A 59 -3.65 0.69 -20.95
CA ASP A 59 -3.34 1.80 -21.85
C ASP A 59 -1.93 2.34 -21.58
N SER A 60 -1.58 2.55 -20.30
CA SER A 60 -0.27 3.06 -19.91
C SER A 60 0.89 2.12 -20.32
N PHE A 61 0.70 0.80 -20.22
CA PHE A 61 1.69 -0.17 -20.69
C PHE A 61 1.76 -0.20 -22.21
N ALA A 62 0.63 -0.19 -22.90
CA ALA A 62 0.56 -0.21 -24.37
C ALA A 62 1.22 1.04 -24.99
N GLU A 63 1.01 2.23 -24.43
CA GLU A 63 1.67 3.48 -24.85
C GLU A 63 3.19 3.41 -24.82
N HIS A 64 3.75 2.57 -23.96
CA HIS A 64 5.20 2.36 -23.84
C HIS A 64 5.68 1.11 -24.60
N GLY A 65 4.81 0.49 -25.42
CA GLY A 65 5.13 -0.71 -26.17
C GLY A 65 5.45 -1.94 -25.29
N CYS A 66 4.95 -1.96 -24.06
CA CYS A 66 5.18 -3.02 -23.09
C CYS A 66 3.94 -3.90 -22.96
N ASP A 67 4.10 -5.22 -23.09
CA ASP A 67 3.03 -6.18 -22.83
C ASP A 67 2.95 -6.45 -21.32
N LEU A 68 1.91 -5.92 -20.68
CA LEU A 68 1.66 -6.13 -19.25
C LEU A 68 1.61 -7.61 -18.86
N ARG A 69 1.05 -8.47 -19.74
CA ARG A 69 0.96 -9.91 -19.47
C ARG A 69 2.34 -10.57 -19.37
N ALA A 70 3.29 -10.11 -20.16
CA ALA A 70 4.67 -10.60 -20.09
C ALA A 70 5.40 -10.16 -18.82
N GLU A 71 4.94 -9.09 -18.18
CA GLU A 71 5.53 -8.56 -16.95
C GLU A 71 4.89 -9.12 -15.66
N LEU A 72 3.81 -9.91 -15.75
CA LEU A 72 3.14 -10.48 -14.56
C LEU A 72 4.08 -11.23 -13.61
N PRO A 73 5.06 -12.04 -14.08
CA PRO A 73 6.00 -12.72 -13.18
C PRO A 73 6.83 -11.78 -12.31
N TRP A 74 6.98 -10.51 -12.71
CA TRP A 74 7.67 -9.53 -11.87
C TRP A 74 6.86 -9.20 -10.61
N PHE A 75 5.54 -9.24 -10.69
CA PHE A 75 4.66 -8.93 -9.56
C PHE A 75 4.58 -10.08 -8.53
N ASP A 76 4.98 -11.31 -8.89
CA ASP A 76 5.02 -12.47 -7.98
C ASP A 76 5.97 -12.27 -6.79
N GLN A 77 6.91 -11.32 -6.87
CA GLN A 77 7.80 -10.97 -5.78
C GLN A 77 7.15 -10.07 -4.70
N MET A 78 5.96 -9.53 -4.97
CA MET A 78 5.24 -8.71 -4.00
C MET A 78 4.76 -9.56 -2.83
N LYS A 79 4.88 -9.00 -1.63
CA LYS A 79 4.52 -9.70 -0.39
C LYS A 79 3.18 -9.21 0.13
N PRO A 80 2.34 -10.08 0.70
CA PRO A 80 1.07 -9.66 1.29
C PRO A 80 1.27 -8.70 2.46
N TYR A 81 2.39 -8.81 3.18
CA TYR A 81 2.85 -7.90 4.23
C TYR A 81 4.37 -7.99 4.38
N ALA A 82 4.95 -7.05 5.11
CA ALA A 82 6.34 -7.11 5.55
C ALA A 82 6.40 -6.83 7.05
N GLU A 83 6.87 -7.79 7.82
CA GLU A 83 7.14 -7.61 9.22
C GLU A 83 8.60 -7.22 9.42
N LEU A 84 8.83 -6.06 10.06
CA LEU A 84 10.11 -5.56 10.48
C LEU A 84 10.21 -5.62 12.02
N GLU A 85 11.37 -5.31 12.55
CA GLU A 85 11.59 -5.38 13.99
C GLU A 85 10.55 -4.57 14.79
N GLN A 86 10.27 -3.34 14.36
CA GLN A 86 9.44 -2.38 15.10
C GLN A 86 8.02 -2.22 14.57
N PHE A 87 7.76 -2.57 13.31
CA PHE A 87 6.45 -2.37 12.68
C PHE A 87 6.16 -3.38 11.57
N ILE A 88 4.90 -3.43 11.18
CA ILE A 88 4.38 -4.23 10.07
C ILE A 88 3.90 -3.28 8.98
N CYS A 89 4.30 -3.53 7.72
CA CYS A 89 3.72 -2.87 6.56
C CYS A 89 2.76 -3.82 5.85
N VAL A 90 1.56 -3.34 5.56
CA VAL A 90 0.51 -4.10 4.88
C VAL A 90 -0.34 -3.16 4.03
N HIS A 91 -1.07 -3.66 3.02
CA HIS A 91 -1.85 -2.79 2.15
C HIS A 91 -3.09 -2.21 2.84
N ALA A 92 -3.99 -3.05 3.38
CA ALA A 92 -5.28 -2.60 3.93
C ALA A 92 -5.35 -2.59 5.46
N GLY A 93 -4.61 -3.48 6.13
CA GLY A 93 -4.60 -3.58 7.58
C GLY A 93 -4.54 -5.02 8.06
N LEU A 94 -4.75 -5.21 9.36
CA LEU A 94 -4.85 -6.51 10.02
C LEU A 94 -6.20 -6.63 10.73
N VAL A 95 -6.84 -7.79 10.61
CA VAL A 95 -8.03 -8.18 11.38
C VAL A 95 -7.60 -8.89 12.68
N HIS A 96 -6.55 -9.71 12.58
CA HIS A 96 -5.92 -10.40 13.71
C HIS A 96 -4.55 -9.76 14.02
N ASN A 97 -4.16 -9.73 15.28
CA ASN A 97 -2.90 -9.09 15.70
C ASN A 97 -1.63 -9.76 15.15
N VAL A 98 -1.73 -11.04 14.80
CA VAL A 98 -0.62 -11.84 14.22
C VAL A 98 -0.82 -11.87 12.70
N PRO A 99 0.15 -11.38 11.89
CA PRO A 99 -0.02 -11.26 10.44
C PRO A 99 -0.40 -12.59 9.75
N GLU A 100 0.17 -13.71 10.19
CA GLU A 100 -0.05 -15.05 9.63
C GLU A 100 -1.47 -15.59 9.87
N GLU A 101 -2.21 -15.04 10.83
CA GLU A 101 -3.60 -15.42 11.12
C GLU A 101 -4.60 -14.73 10.20
N ASN A 102 -4.15 -13.76 9.40
CA ASN A 102 -4.99 -13.02 8.46
C ASN A 102 -5.02 -13.71 7.09
N THR A 103 -6.19 -13.76 6.48
CA THR A 103 -6.31 -14.19 5.09
C THR A 103 -5.75 -13.13 4.15
N LEU A 104 -5.43 -13.50 2.89
CA LEU A 104 -5.03 -12.50 1.88
C LEU A 104 -6.10 -11.42 1.72
N HIS A 105 -7.38 -11.78 1.78
CA HIS A 105 -8.47 -10.81 1.71
C HIS A 105 -8.39 -9.77 2.84
N ASP A 106 -8.14 -10.20 4.07
CA ASP A 106 -8.00 -9.30 5.22
C ASP A 106 -6.86 -8.30 5.00
N LEU A 107 -5.71 -8.78 4.51
CA LEU A 107 -4.50 -7.98 4.31
C LEU A 107 -4.64 -6.94 3.19
N ILE A 108 -5.47 -7.20 2.15
CA ILE A 108 -5.51 -6.33 0.97
C ILE A 108 -6.87 -5.68 0.68
N TRP A 109 -7.95 -6.05 1.41
CA TRP A 109 -9.29 -5.52 1.18
C TRP A 109 -10.02 -5.02 2.42
N ASP A 110 -9.73 -5.56 3.60
CA ASP A 110 -10.47 -5.23 4.82
C ASP A 110 -10.29 -3.77 5.20
N ARG A 111 -11.32 -3.19 5.79
CA ARG A 111 -11.33 -1.78 6.21
C ARG A 111 -11.57 -1.60 7.71
N ALA A 112 -11.64 -2.68 8.48
CA ALA A 112 -11.94 -2.62 9.91
C ALA A 112 -10.92 -1.76 10.66
N MET A 113 -9.62 -1.97 10.38
CA MET A 113 -8.54 -1.18 10.99
C MET A 113 -8.66 0.31 10.62
N ALA A 114 -8.92 0.65 9.37
CA ALA A 114 -9.12 2.04 8.94
C ALA A 114 -10.37 2.67 9.60
N ASN A 115 -11.43 1.88 9.80
CA ASN A 115 -12.70 2.31 10.38
C ASN A 115 -12.72 2.31 11.91
N GLY A 116 -11.58 2.07 12.57
CA GLY A 116 -11.48 2.23 14.02
C GLY A 116 -11.59 0.93 14.82
N ALA A 117 -11.47 -0.24 14.20
CA ALA A 117 -11.38 -1.48 14.95
C ALA A 117 -10.21 -1.41 15.95
N PRO A 118 -10.42 -1.83 17.21
CA PRO A 118 -9.35 -1.87 18.21
C PRO A 118 -8.19 -2.76 17.76
N TYR A 119 -6.97 -2.30 17.98
CA TYR A 119 -5.76 -3.03 17.65
C TYR A 119 -4.72 -2.87 18.76
N GLY A 120 -4.16 -3.97 19.25
CA GLY A 120 -3.21 -4.00 20.38
C GLY A 120 -1.88 -4.69 20.07
N GLY A 121 -1.58 -4.93 18.79
CA GLY A 121 -0.31 -5.55 18.36
C GLY A 121 0.81 -4.55 18.11
N LYS A 122 1.86 -5.01 17.44
CA LYS A 122 2.96 -4.19 16.93
C LYS A 122 2.44 -3.09 16.01
N LEU A 123 3.09 -1.93 15.96
CA LEU A 123 2.72 -0.84 15.04
C LEU A 123 2.45 -1.35 13.62
N VAL A 124 1.31 -0.99 13.03
CA VAL A 124 0.95 -1.30 11.65
C VAL A 124 0.97 -0.03 10.80
N ILE A 125 1.62 -0.09 9.64
CA ILE A 125 1.61 0.99 8.63
C ILE A 125 0.87 0.47 7.41
N PHE A 126 -0.21 1.16 7.01
CA PHE A 126 -1.12 0.70 5.97
C PHE A 126 -1.71 1.84 5.13
N GLY A 127 -2.54 1.51 4.12
CA GLY A 127 -3.22 2.44 3.23
C GLY A 127 -4.62 1.93 2.83
N HIS A 128 -4.91 1.85 1.51
CA HIS A 128 -6.15 1.31 0.93
C HIS A 128 -7.43 2.11 1.20
N THR A 129 -7.55 2.71 2.35
CA THR A 129 -8.71 3.53 2.74
C THR A 129 -8.23 4.95 2.92
N GLU A 130 -8.57 5.80 1.94
CA GLU A 130 -8.06 7.16 1.87
C GLU A 130 -8.51 8.04 3.03
N THR A 131 -7.62 8.92 3.44
CA THR A 131 -7.83 9.97 4.45
C THR A 131 -7.30 11.31 3.92
N ASN A 132 -7.69 12.43 4.51
CA ASN A 132 -7.17 13.74 4.10
C ASN A 132 -5.75 14.04 4.65
N LYS A 133 -5.31 13.28 5.63
CA LYS A 133 -4.01 13.45 6.33
C LYS A 133 -3.52 12.09 6.80
N VAL A 134 -2.21 11.93 6.92
CA VAL A 134 -1.66 10.76 7.61
C VAL A 134 -2.15 10.75 9.04
N THR A 135 -2.73 9.63 9.46
CA THR A 135 -3.30 9.45 10.80
C THR A 135 -2.55 8.37 11.58
N TYR A 136 -2.33 8.61 12.85
CA TYR A 136 -1.91 7.60 13.81
C TYR A 136 -3.03 7.35 14.80
N ARG A 137 -3.41 6.09 14.99
CA ARG A 137 -4.33 5.67 16.05
C ARG A 137 -3.56 4.87 17.08
N ASP A 138 -3.62 5.35 18.32
CA ASP A 138 -2.88 4.79 19.44
C ASP A 138 -3.59 3.59 20.11
N ALA A 139 -2.98 3.04 21.16
CA ALA A 139 -3.52 1.91 21.92
C ALA A 139 -4.83 2.24 22.67
N ALA A 140 -5.10 3.51 22.92
CA ALA A 140 -6.38 3.97 23.49
C ALA A 140 -7.47 4.16 22.43
N ASN A 141 -7.15 3.86 21.15
CA ASN A 141 -7.99 4.08 19.98
C ASN A 141 -8.26 5.57 19.68
N GLU A 142 -7.41 6.47 20.18
CA GLU A 142 -7.46 7.89 19.87
C GLU A 142 -6.70 8.19 18.56
N THR A 143 -7.28 9.06 17.74
CA THR A 143 -6.71 9.42 16.43
C THR A 143 -5.93 10.72 16.50
N HIS A 144 -4.69 10.69 16.07
CA HIS A 144 -3.76 11.82 15.97
C HIS A 144 -3.39 12.06 14.51
N PHE A 145 -3.17 13.33 14.11
CA PHE A 145 -2.68 13.67 12.79
C PHE A 145 -1.16 13.81 12.80
N LEU A 146 -0.47 13.15 11.89
CA LEU A 146 0.96 13.31 11.69
C LEU A 146 1.21 14.38 10.63
N LEU A 147 1.68 15.54 11.05
CA LEU A 147 1.91 16.67 10.16
C LEU A 147 3.22 16.50 9.38
N PRO A 148 3.25 16.83 8.08
CA PRO A 148 4.46 16.75 7.28
C PRO A 148 5.59 17.61 7.86
N GLY A 149 6.83 17.10 7.77
CA GLY A 149 8.02 17.79 8.21
C GLY A 149 8.25 17.86 9.73
N THR A 150 7.32 17.29 10.51
CA THR A 150 7.43 17.24 11.98
C THR A 150 7.99 15.88 12.42
N ASP A 151 8.90 15.89 13.38
CA ASP A 151 9.41 14.66 14.00
C ASP A 151 8.50 14.23 15.15
N TYR A 152 8.15 12.95 15.16
CA TYR A 152 7.39 12.29 16.22
C TYR A 152 8.19 11.10 16.74
N PRO A 153 8.08 10.73 18.01
CA PRO A 153 8.56 9.43 18.48
C PRO A 153 7.93 8.30 17.67
N LEU A 154 8.71 7.29 17.30
CA LEU A 154 8.15 6.10 16.64
C LEU A 154 7.31 5.33 17.65
N PRO A 155 5.99 5.13 17.42
CA PRO A 155 5.14 4.37 18.32
C PRO A 155 5.51 2.88 18.34
N GLU A 156 5.34 2.22 19.47
CA GLU A 156 5.55 0.77 19.58
C GLU A 156 4.32 -0.04 19.13
N THR A 157 3.13 0.57 19.21
CA THR A 157 1.84 -0.08 18.95
C THR A 157 0.87 0.89 18.28
N GLY A 158 -0.28 0.39 17.87
CA GLY A 158 -1.29 1.17 17.15
C GLY A 158 -1.15 1.05 15.63
N CYS A 159 -1.73 1.99 14.89
CA CYS A 159 -1.70 1.92 13.43
C CYS A 159 -1.58 3.29 12.77
N ILE A 160 -0.82 3.35 11.68
CA ILE A 160 -0.63 4.56 10.86
C ILE A 160 -1.25 4.33 9.48
N ASN A 161 -2.26 5.12 9.13
CA ASN A 161 -2.81 5.14 7.77
C ASN A 161 -2.07 6.19 6.93
N MET A 162 -1.41 5.72 5.87
CA MET A 162 -0.58 6.52 4.96
C MET A 162 -1.31 6.94 3.68
N ASP A 163 -2.53 6.44 3.42
CA ASP A 163 -3.25 6.73 2.19
C ASP A 163 -3.90 8.12 2.26
N THR A 164 -3.30 9.06 1.58
CA THR A 164 -3.78 10.45 1.48
C THR A 164 -4.40 10.76 0.13
N GLY A 165 -4.89 9.74 -0.58
CA GLY A 165 -5.75 9.86 -1.75
C GLY A 165 -5.05 10.43 -2.98
N CYS A 166 -3.75 10.16 -3.20
CA CYS A 166 -2.98 10.72 -4.32
C CYS A 166 -3.71 10.56 -5.66
N VAL A 167 -4.21 9.38 -5.96
CA VAL A 167 -4.89 9.07 -7.23
C VAL A 167 -6.23 9.82 -7.40
N TYR A 168 -6.77 10.40 -6.35
CA TYR A 168 -8.00 11.21 -6.35
C TYR A 168 -7.71 12.73 -6.27
N GLY A 169 -6.48 13.16 -6.56
CA GLY A 169 -6.07 14.56 -6.47
C GLY A 169 -5.68 14.99 -5.06
N GLY A 170 -5.47 14.04 -4.16
CA GLY A 170 -4.93 14.28 -2.82
C GLY A 170 -3.40 14.37 -2.82
N LYS A 171 -2.73 13.59 -1.98
CA LYS A 171 -1.26 13.63 -1.83
C LYS A 171 -0.66 12.25 -1.86
N LEU A 172 0.59 12.15 -2.30
CA LEU A 172 1.44 11.00 -2.08
C LEU A 172 2.21 11.21 -0.78
N SER A 173 1.98 10.36 0.20
CA SER A 173 2.65 10.42 1.50
C SER A 173 3.75 9.37 1.61
N ALA A 174 4.85 9.76 2.25
CA ALA A 174 5.96 8.88 2.59
C ALA A 174 6.30 9.06 4.08
N LEU A 175 6.65 7.95 4.74
CA LEU A 175 7.12 7.94 6.11
C LEU A 175 8.59 7.53 6.12
N VAL A 176 9.40 8.30 6.84
CA VAL A 176 10.82 8.01 7.07
C VAL A 176 11.03 7.81 8.56
N THR A 177 11.77 6.78 8.95
CA THR A 177 12.12 6.53 10.34
C THR A 177 13.59 6.12 10.46
N ASP A 178 14.21 6.50 11.58
CA ASP A 178 15.54 6.06 12.02
C ASP A 178 15.46 4.96 13.10
N GLY A 179 14.24 4.44 13.35
CA GLY A 179 13.95 3.46 14.40
C GLY A 179 13.66 4.07 15.78
N LYS A 180 13.76 5.40 15.95
CA LYS A 180 13.42 6.13 17.19
C LYS A 180 12.39 7.20 16.95
N THR A 181 12.53 7.89 15.81
CA THR A 181 11.62 8.94 15.36
C THR A 181 11.05 8.59 13.99
N LEU A 182 9.92 9.17 13.68
CA LEU A 182 9.32 9.14 12.36
C LEU A 182 9.02 10.56 11.86
N ARG A 183 9.07 10.74 10.54
CA ARG A 183 8.67 11.98 9.87
C ARG A 183 7.87 11.65 8.62
N VAL A 184 6.80 12.39 8.41
CA VAL A 184 5.96 12.30 7.20
C VAL A 184 6.44 13.34 6.18
N TYR A 185 6.48 12.93 4.92
CA TYR A 185 6.67 13.78 3.75
C TYR A 185 5.47 13.63 2.83
N GLU A 186 5.07 14.71 2.18
CA GLU A 186 3.94 14.72 1.25
C GLU A 186 4.32 15.43 -0.05
N ALA A 187 3.83 14.92 -1.17
CA ALA A 187 3.85 15.58 -2.47
C ALA A 187 2.41 15.69 -3.00
N LEU A 188 2.07 16.82 -3.60
CA LEU A 188 0.78 16.98 -4.28
C LEU A 188 0.70 16.09 -5.52
N ALA A 189 -0.51 15.59 -5.82
CA ALA A 189 -0.81 14.82 -7.00
C ALA A 189 -0.73 15.67 -8.28
#